data_159d141c2a9cbe65b6f6a0163b26c4bb
#
_entry.id   159d141c2a9cbe65b6f6a0163b26c4bb
#
_cell.length_a   1.000
_cell.length_b   1.000
_cell.length_c   1.000
_cell.angle_alpha   90.00
_cell.angle_beta   90.00
_cell.angle_gamma   90.00
#
_symmetry.space_group_name_H-M   'P 1'
#
loop_
_entity.id
_entity.type
_entity.pdbx_description
1 polymer ?
#
loop_
_entity_poly.entity_id
_entity_poly.type
_entity_poly.pdbx_seq_one_letter_code
_entity_poly.pdbx_strand_id
1 'polypeptide(L)'
;MGAEIAKSDVRHAMKNAHMSRIGFLHTSPVHVLTFDNLLSEVAPEAHPVHVVDESLLTDARVNGPQSVADRVEAQLRSLKDRGAELICCTCSTLGSVAEQSEPGVPVFRVDRPMAALALQAGRRIAVIAALDSTLAPTLALLEEEASAADHEVETTSIVAKGAWDMFEAGDQVGYVECVARTARAAATTADVVILAQASMAPAEALLTDLPTPVFSSPRPAVEYLAARQ
;
A
#
# COMPACT_ATOMS: atom_id res chain seq x y z
N MET A 1 -32.25 6.55 41.27
CA MET A 1 -30.83 6.27 41.48
C MET A 1 -30.20 5.40 40.36
N GLY A 2 -30.98 4.86 39.43
CA GLY A 2 -30.46 4.00 38.32
C GLY A 2 -30.17 4.71 36.99
N ALA A 3 -30.64 5.93 36.77
CA ALA A 3 -30.50 6.65 35.48
C ALA A 3 -29.25 7.54 35.38
N GLU A 4 -28.57 7.83 36.48
CA GLU A 4 -27.36 8.65 36.52
C GLU A 4 -26.09 7.83 36.32
N ILE A 5 -26.11 6.55 36.70
CA ILE A 5 -24.96 5.64 36.52
C ILE A 5 -24.78 5.29 35.02
N ALA A 6 -25.89 5.09 34.28
CA ALA A 6 -25.83 4.78 32.84
C ALA A 6 -25.31 5.95 31.98
N LYS A 7 -25.51 7.21 32.39
CA LYS A 7 -25.00 8.39 31.68
C LYS A 7 -23.51 8.65 31.95
N SER A 8 -23.00 8.20 33.10
CA SER A 8 -21.58 8.27 33.45
C SER A 8 -20.77 7.29 32.63
N ASP A 9 -21.24 6.06 32.45
CA ASP A 9 -20.55 5.02 31.69
C ASP A 9 -20.50 5.30 30.18
N VAL A 10 -21.60 5.86 29.64
CA VAL A 10 -21.61 6.29 28.22
C VAL A 10 -20.68 7.49 27.99
N ARG A 11 -20.58 8.45 28.94
CA ARG A 11 -19.63 9.56 28.86
C ARG A 11 -18.17 9.12 29.06
N HIS A 12 -17.92 8.07 29.85
CA HIS A 12 -16.57 7.50 30.00
C HIS A 12 -16.15 6.67 28.80
N ALA A 13 -17.05 5.92 28.17
CA ALA A 13 -16.82 5.21 26.92
C ALA A 13 -16.57 6.16 25.73
N MET A 14 -17.23 7.33 25.71
CA MET A 14 -16.98 8.36 24.70
C MET A 14 -15.68 9.17 24.93
N LYS A 15 -15.07 9.07 26.11
CA LYS A 15 -13.85 9.82 26.44
C LYS A 15 -12.55 9.12 26.07
N ASN A 16 -12.62 7.85 25.65
CA ASN A 16 -11.49 7.02 25.29
C ASN A 16 -11.54 6.50 23.83
N ALA A 17 -12.30 7.11 22.95
CA ALA A 17 -12.07 6.95 21.53
C ALA A 17 -10.77 7.71 21.21
N HIS A 18 -9.63 7.03 21.40
CA HIS A 18 -8.35 7.53 20.95
C HIS A 18 -8.40 7.56 19.42
N MET A 19 -8.53 8.76 18.87
CA MET A 19 -8.61 8.97 17.43
C MET A 19 -7.19 8.82 16.88
N SER A 20 -6.86 7.62 16.39
CA SER A 20 -5.50 7.32 15.92
C SER A 20 -5.13 8.16 14.71
N ARG A 21 -3.98 8.83 14.80
CA ARG A 21 -3.39 9.54 13.67
C ARG A 21 -2.54 8.60 12.85
N ILE A 22 -2.92 8.44 11.58
CA ILE A 22 -2.20 7.59 10.64
C ILE A 22 -1.39 8.47 9.70
N GLY A 23 -0.07 8.28 9.71
CA GLY A 23 0.84 8.94 8.79
C GLY A 23 0.94 8.20 7.46
N PHE A 24 0.98 8.94 6.36
CA PHE A 24 1.24 8.38 5.04
C PHE A 24 2.42 9.10 4.38
N LEU A 25 3.43 8.33 3.99
CA LEU A 25 4.51 8.83 3.13
C LEU A 25 4.24 8.41 1.69
N HIS A 26 4.02 9.39 0.82
CA HIS A 26 3.73 9.20 -0.59
C HIS A 26 4.88 9.68 -1.47
N THR A 27 5.02 9.06 -2.64
CA THR A 27 5.89 9.52 -3.73
C THR A 27 5.09 9.99 -4.96
N SER A 28 3.79 10.19 -4.78
CA SER A 28 2.91 10.84 -5.78
C SER A 28 1.71 11.47 -5.08
N PRO A 29 1.29 12.69 -5.46
CA PRO A 29 0.16 13.38 -4.86
C PRO A 29 -1.20 12.71 -5.12
N VAL A 30 -1.32 11.88 -6.17
CA VAL A 30 -2.57 11.16 -6.49
C VAL A 30 -2.99 10.20 -5.37
N HIS A 31 -2.04 9.73 -4.56
CA HIS A 31 -2.32 8.79 -3.48
C HIS A 31 -3.01 9.42 -2.28
N VAL A 32 -2.85 10.73 -2.05
CA VAL A 32 -3.51 11.43 -0.94
C VAL A 32 -5.02 11.18 -0.99
N LEU A 33 -5.67 11.53 -2.11
CA LEU A 33 -7.11 11.36 -2.26
C LEU A 33 -7.53 9.87 -2.21
N THR A 34 -6.72 8.97 -2.75
CA THR A 34 -6.99 7.52 -2.72
C THR A 34 -7.08 7.02 -1.28
N PHE A 35 -6.11 7.36 -0.44
CA PHE A 35 -6.07 6.91 0.95
C PHE A 35 -7.07 7.63 1.84
N ASP A 36 -7.36 8.93 1.60
CA ASP A 36 -8.43 9.66 2.29
C ASP A 36 -9.80 9.00 2.05
N ASN A 37 -10.12 8.69 0.80
CA ASN A 37 -11.38 8.04 0.46
C ASN A 37 -11.49 6.65 1.11
N LEU A 38 -10.44 5.84 1.02
CA LEU A 38 -10.44 4.50 1.63
C LEU A 38 -10.55 4.56 3.16
N LEU A 39 -9.84 5.48 3.82
CA LEU A 39 -9.97 5.68 5.26
C LEU A 39 -11.39 6.11 5.65
N SER A 40 -11.99 7.02 4.89
CA SER A 40 -13.36 7.47 5.16
C SER A 40 -14.38 6.33 5.08
N GLU A 41 -14.13 5.33 4.23
CA GLU A 41 -14.97 4.14 4.11
C GLU A 41 -14.73 3.12 5.24
N VAL A 42 -13.46 2.86 5.58
CA VAL A 42 -13.05 1.72 6.42
C VAL A 42 -12.87 2.13 7.88
N ALA A 43 -12.35 3.32 8.13
CA ALA A 43 -12.03 3.86 9.45
C ALA A 43 -12.33 5.36 9.53
N PRO A 44 -13.62 5.77 9.49
CA PRO A 44 -14.03 7.17 9.40
C PRO A 44 -13.56 8.05 10.59
N GLU A 45 -13.22 7.43 11.72
CA GLU A 45 -12.71 8.13 12.91
C GLU A 45 -11.18 8.34 12.87
N ALA A 46 -10.47 7.77 11.87
CA ALA A 46 -9.03 7.94 11.71
C ALA A 46 -8.68 9.32 11.14
N HIS A 47 -7.57 9.90 11.61
CA HIS A 47 -7.07 11.18 11.14
C HIS A 47 -5.81 10.99 10.29
N PRO A 48 -5.89 11.06 8.95
CA PRO A 48 -4.72 10.96 8.11
C PRO A 48 -3.83 12.19 8.20
N VAL A 49 -2.52 11.96 8.17
CA VAL A 49 -1.48 12.98 8.02
C VAL A 49 -0.61 12.58 6.85
N HIS A 50 -0.55 13.41 5.80
CA HIS A 50 0.17 13.08 4.58
C HIS A 50 1.46 13.89 4.45
N VAL A 51 2.50 13.22 3.95
CA VAL A 51 3.71 13.82 3.38
C VAL A 51 3.86 13.28 1.96
N VAL A 52 4.12 14.15 1.00
CA VAL A 52 4.38 13.80 -0.40
C VAL A 52 5.78 14.28 -0.76
N ASP A 53 6.64 13.37 -1.21
CA ASP A 53 7.98 13.68 -1.73
C ASP A 53 8.27 12.82 -2.97
N GLU A 54 7.98 13.38 -4.16
CA GLU A 54 8.14 12.69 -5.44
C GLU A 54 9.62 12.46 -5.78
N SER A 55 10.52 13.31 -5.25
CA SER A 55 11.94 13.20 -5.51
C SER A 55 12.56 11.93 -4.90
N LEU A 56 11.97 11.36 -3.86
CA LEU A 56 12.41 10.10 -3.27
C LEU A 56 12.34 8.94 -4.30
N LEU A 57 11.23 8.84 -5.05
CA LEU A 57 11.10 7.80 -6.07
C LEU A 57 12.01 8.09 -7.27
N THR A 58 12.09 9.35 -7.70
CA THR A 58 12.96 9.76 -8.82
C THR A 58 14.41 9.37 -8.54
N ASP A 59 14.93 9.70 -7.37
CA ASP A 59 16.32 9.42 -7.00
C ASP A 59 16.55 7.93 -6.75
N ALA A 60 15.60 7.24 -6.13
CA ALA A 60 15.68 5.79 -5.89
C ALA A 60 15.71 4.97 -7.19
N ARG A 61 15.01 5.42 -8.24
CA ARG A 61 15.03 4.77 -9.56
C ARG A 61 16.42 4.84 -10.21
N VAL A 62 17.17 5.90 -9.97
CA VAL A 62 18.50 6.12 -10.56
C VAL A 62 19.60 5.47 -9.72
N ASN A 63 19.53 5.64 -8.39
CA ASN A 63 20.65 5.33 -7.49
C ASN A 63 20.34 4.16 -6.53
N GLY A 64 19.17 3.52 -6.66
CA GLY A 64 18.69 2.47 -5.77
C GLY A 64 17.98 3.03 -4.52
N PRO A 65 17.08 2.24 -3.91
CA PRO A 65 16.25 2.72 -2.77
C PRO A 65 17.07 3.12 -1.54
N GLN A 66 18.20 2.49 -1.29
CA GLN A 66 19.06 2.82 -0.14
C GLN A 66 19.70 4.21 -0.24
N SER A 67 19.85 4.76 -1.45
CA SER A 67 20.41 6.10 -1.65
C SER A 67 19.57 7.22 -1.04
N VAL A 68 18.31 6.96 -0.75
CA VAL A 68 17.35 7.92 -0.17
C VAL A 68 16.96 7.60 1.27
N ALA A 69 17.63 6.63 1.94
CA ALA A 69 17.25 6.13 3.26
C ALA A 69 17.15 7.25 4.32
N ASP A 70 18.17 8.11 4.42
CA ASP A 70 18.18 9.23 5.39
C ASP A 70 17.02 10.21 5.14
N ARG A 71 16.66 10.43 3.86
CA ARG A 71 15.55 11.31 3.50
C ARG A 71 14.20 10.66 3.80
N VAL A 72 14.06 9.36 3.56
CA VAL A 72 12.87 8.59 3.96
C VAL A 72 12.69 8.69 5.46
N GLU A 73 13.73 8.42 6.25
CA GLU A 73 13.66 8.53 7.71
C GLU A 73 13.29 9.94 8.17
N ALA A 74 13.85 10.99 7.55
CA ALA A 74 13.49 12.38 7.86
C ALA A 74 11.99 12.65 7.63
N GLN A 75 11.41 12.16 6.54
CA GLN A 75 9.97 12.31 6.26
C GLN A 75 9.11 11.50 7.25
N LEU A 76 9.53 10.29 7.63
CA LEU A 76 8.84 9.49 8.64
C LEU A 76 8.86 10.17 10.02
N ARG A 77 9.99 10.76 10.41
CA ARG A 77 10.09 11.58 11.64
C ARG A 77 9.18 12.81 11.59
N SER A 78 9.11 13.49 10.43
CA SER A 78 8.18 14.60 10.23
C SER A 78 6.72 14.19 10.42
N LEU A 79 6.32 13.03 9.94
CA LEU A 79 4.98 12.47 10.16
C LEU A 79 4.73 12.22 11.66
N LYS A 80 5.67 11.59 12.35
CA LYS A 80 5.60 11.38 13.81
C LYS A 80 5.47 12.70 14.56
N ASP A 81 6.28 13.71 14.23
CA ASP A 81 6.25 15.03 14.90
C ASP A 81 4.93 15.78 14.66
N ARG A 82 4.23 15.44 13.56
CA ARG A 82 2.86 15.88 13.26
C ARG A 82 1.80 15.04 13.95
N GLY A 83 2.22 14.11 14.81
CA GLY A 83 1.38 13.32 15.69
C GLY A 83 0.93 11.97 15.10
N ALA A 84 1.55 11.48 14.03
CA ALA A 84 1.28 10.13 13.55
C ALA A 84 1.75 9.08 14.57
N GLU A 85 0.91 8.11 14.86
CA GLU A 85 1.13 7.01 15.81
C GLU A 85 1.50 5.71 15.10
N LEU A 86 1.14 5.63 13.83
CA LEU A 86 1.43 4.53 12.91
C LEU A 86 1.65 5.14 11.53
N ILE A 87 2.65 4.69 10.79
CA ILE A 87 2.99 5.26 9.48
C ILE A 87 2.94 4.17 8.39
N CYS A 88 2.32 4.49 7.25
CA CYS A 88 2.33 3.70 6.04
C CYS A 88 3.18 4.36 4.96
N CYS A 89 4.21 3.69 4.47
CA CYS A 89 4.89 4.07 3.24
C CYS A 89 4.13 3.49 2.04
N THR A 90 3.55 4.36 1.21
CA THR A 90 2.69 3.94 0.08
C THR A 90 3.44 3.67 -1.21
N CYS A 91 4.76 3.72 -1.18
CA CYS A 91 5.64 3.42 -2.30
C CYS A 91 6.31 2.06 -2.13
N SER A 92 5.93 1.07 -2.96
CA SER A 92 6.50 -0.29 -2.90
C SER A 92 8.02 -0.31 -3.12
N THR A 93 8.55 0.57 -3.96
CA THR A 93 10.00 0.71 -4.19
C THR A 93 10.76 1.08 -2.92
N LEU A 94 10.16 1.92 -2.05
CA LEU A 94 10.75 2.40 -0.80
C LEU A 94 10.31 1.61 0.43
N GLY A 95 9.40 0.65 0.27
CA GLY A 95 8.77 -0.06 1.38
C GLY A 95 9.76 -0.66 2.39
N SER A 96 10.75 -1.39 1.90
CA SER A 96 11.78 -2.02 2.73
C SER A 96 12.65 -0.98 3.46
N VAL A 97 13.00 0.12 2.80
CA VAL A 97 13.77 1.21 3.43
C VAL A 97 12.96 1.88 4.54
N ALA A 98 11.66 2.10 4.29
CA ALA A 98 10.78 2.69 5.29
C ALA A 98 10.59 1.77 6.53
N GLU A 99 10.40 0.47 6.34
CA GLU A 99 10.26 -0.48 7.45
C GLU A 99 11.55 -0.65 8.27
N GLN A 100 12.71 -0.45 7.67
CA GLN A 100 14.00 -0.49 8.36
C GLN A 100 14.33 0.80 9.11
N SER A 101 13.57 1.87 8.89
CA SER A 101 13.76 3.15 9.57
C SER A 101 13.20 3.14 11.00
N GLU A 102 13.80 3.93 11.89
CA GLU A 102 13.40 4.00 13.31
C GLU A 102 12.92 5.41 13.70
N PRO A 103 11.79 5.90 13.16
CA PRO A 103 11.27 7.22 13.50
C PRO A 103 10.70 7.31 14.93
N GLY A 104 10.59 6.18 15.64
CA GLY A 104 10.04 6.08 17.01
C GLY A 104 8.53 5.80 17.07
N VAL A 105 7.93 5.44 15.95
CA VAL A 105 6.58 4.87 15.83
C VAL A 105 6.61 3.72 14.82
N PRO A 106 5.68 2.75 14.87
CA PRO A 106 5.65 1.68 13.88
C PRO A 106 5.52 2.20 12.45
N VAL A 107 6.27 1.61 11.55
CA VAL A 107 6.22 1.86 10.10
C VAL A 107 5.95 0.55 9.38
N PHE A 108 5.10 0.59 8.36
CA PHE A 108 4.91 -0.57 7.51
C PHE A 108 4.79 -0.15 6.04
N ARG A 109 5.07 -1.09 5.16
CA ARG A 109 4.92 -0.89 3.71
C ARG A 109 3.51 -1.27 3.25
N VAL A 110 2.98 -0.48 2.33
CA VAL A 110 1.60 -0.58 1.82
C VAL A 110 1.25 -1.95 1.21
N ASP A 111 2.23 -2.62 0.65
CA ASP A 111 2.05 -3.85 -0.13
C ASP A 111 2.17 -5.15 0.70
N ARG A 112 2.58 -5.08 1.97
CA ARG A 112 2.68 -6.26 2.84
C ARG A 112 1.34 -6.99 3.05
N PRO A 113 0.22 -6.31 3.37
CA PRO A 113 -1.07 -7.00 3.48
C PRO A 113 -1.55 -7.62 2.17
N MET A 114 -1.29 -6.98 1.02
CA MET A 114 -1.58 -7.53 -0.30
C MET A 114 -0.76 -8.79 -0.57
N ALA A 115 0.53 -8.81 -0.23
CA ALA A 115 1.39 -9.97 -0.39
C ALA A 115 0.88 -11.17 0.44
N ALA A 116 0.50 -10.93 1.70
CA ALA A 116 -0.09 -11.96 2.57
C ALA A 116 -1.40 -12.53 2.00
N LEU A 117 -2.28 -11.70 1.44
CA LEU A 117 -3.51 -12.15 0.78
C LEU A 117 -3.20 -12.96 -0.48
N ALA A 118 -2.23 -12.54 -1.28
CA ALA A 118 -1.85 -13.24 -2.50
C ALA A 118 -1.34 -14.66 -2.20
N LEU A 119 -0.50 -14.83 -1.19
CA LEU A 119 -0.01 -16.15 -0.76
C LEU A 119 -1.12 -17.09 -0.27
N GLN A 120 -2.17 -16.54 0.36
CA GLN A 120 -3.34 -17.32 0.76
C GLN A 120 -4.22 -17.73 -0.44
N ALA A 121 -4.22 -16.93 -1.51
CA ALA A 121 -5.05 -17.15 -2.69
C ALA A 121 -4.46 -18.16 -3.68
N GLY A 122 -3.14 -18.33 -3.73
CA GLY A 122 -2.51 -19.26 -4.64
C GLY A 122 -0.99 -19.26 -4.60
N ARG A 123 -0.41 -20.24 -5.32
CA ARG A 123 1.03 -20.46 -5.35
C ARG A 123 1.71 -19.74 -6.52
N ARG A 124 1.05 -19.72 -7.69
CA ARG A 124 1.59 -19.07 -8.90
C ARG A 124 1.10 -17.62 -8.94
N ILE A 125 1.98 -16.69 -8.57
CA ILE A 125 1.66 -15.27 -8.44
C ILE A 125 2.21 -14.50 -9.64
N ALA A 126 1.33 -13.86 -10.42
CA ALA A 126 1.74 -12.90 -11.44
C ALA A 126 1.86 -11.50 -10.82
N VAL A 127 3.05 -10.93 -10.92
CA VAL A 127 3.38 -9.59 -10.38
C VAL A 127 3.38 -8.59 -11.54
N ILE A 128 2.38 -7.72 -11.59
CA ILE A 128 2.27 -6.67 -12.61
C ILE A 128 2.80 -5.35 -12.05
N ALA A 129 3.76 -4.76 -12.75
CA ALA A 129 4.31 -3.43 -12.42
C ALA A 129 4.29 -2.50 -13.64
N ALA A 130 4.21 -1.19 -13.44
CA ALA A 130 4.44 -0.20 -14.49
C ALA A 130 5.91 0.24 -14.56
N LEU A 131 6.68 0.03 -13.47
CA LEU A 131 8.10 0.35 -13.34
C LEU A 131 8.90 -0.89 -12.96
N ASP A 132 10.02 -1.12 -13.65
CA ASP A 132 10.97 -2.19 -13.31
C ASP A 132 11.49 -2.07 -11.87
N SER A 133 11.72 -0.85 -11.38
CA SER A 133 12.21 -0.57 -10.01
C SER A 133 11.27 -1.07 -8.90
N THR A 134 10.00 -1.35 -9.22
CA THR A 134 9.02 -1.91 -8.28
C THR A 134 9.14 -3.43 -8.16
N LEU A 135 9.61 -4.12 -9.20
CA LEU A 135 9.61 -5.59 -9.24
C LEU A 135 10.48 -6.21 -8.14
N ALA A 136 11.76 -5.86 -8.09
CA ALA A 136 12.69 -6.47 -7.13
C ALA A 136 12.22 -6.29 -5.66
N PRO A 137 11.81 -5.10 -5.18
CA PRO A 137 11.28 -4.93 -3.84
C PRO A 137 9.99 -5.72 -3.55
N THR A 138 9.13 -5.91 -4.57
CA THR A 138 7.87 -6.66 -4.43
C THR A 138 8.13 -8.16 -4.40
N LEU A 139 9.04 -8.67 -5.22
CA LEU A 139 9.44 -10.07 -5.22
C LEU A 139 10.11 -10.45 -3.90
N ALA A 140 11.03 -9.62 -3.41
CA ALA A 140 11.67 -9.84 -2.11
C ALA A 140 10.65 -9.89 -0.97
N LEU A 141 9.60 -9.05 -1.01
CA LEU A 141 8.51 -9.09 -0.04
C LEU A 141 7.73 -10.42 -0.12
N LEU A 142 7.39 -10.88 -1.32
CA LEU A 142 6.68 -12.15 -1.51
C LEU A 142 7.50 -13.34 -0.98
N GLU A 143 8.80 -13.35 -1.23
CA GLU A 143 9.71 -14.36 -0.70
C GLU A 143 9.82 -14.31 0.84
N GLU A 144 9.88 -13.11 1.43
CA GLU A 144 9.88 -12.91 2.88
C GLU A 144 8.59 -13.43 3.51
N GLU A 145 7.43 -13.03 3.00
CA GLU A 145 6.12 -13.47 3.50
C GLU A 145 5.91 -14.98 3.30
N ALA A 146 6.33 -15.53 2.15
CA ALA A 146 6.24 -16.95 1.87
C ALA A 146 7.12 -17.77 2.84
N SER A 147 8.35 -17.31 3.09
CA SER A 147 9.26 -17.94 4.06
C SER A 147 8.70 -17.90 5.48
N ALA A 148 8.12 -16.78 5.89
CA ALA A 148 7.52 -16.62 7.22
C ALA A 148 6.28 -17.52 7.41
N ALA A 149 5.56 -17.84 6.34
CA ALA A 149 4.38 -18.69 6.35
C ALA A 149 4.67 -20.17 6.03
N ASP A 150 5.92 -20.56 5.79
CA ASP A 150 6.34 -21.88 5.29
C ASP A 150 5.59 -22.28 4.00
N HIS A 151 5.39 -21.31 3.11
CA HIS A 151 4.74 -21.50 1.82
C HIS A 151 5.76 -21.49 0.68
N GLU A 152 5.54 -22.33 -0.33
CA GLU A 152 6.25 -22.23 -1.60
C GLU A 152 5.51 -21.29 -2.54
N VAL A 153 6.23 -20.39 -3.20
CA VAL A 153 5.68 -19.45 -4.18
C VAL A 153 6.45 -19.49 -5.48
N GLU A 154 5.72 -19.41 -6.59
CA GLU A 154 6.25 -19.25 -7.93
C GLU A 154 5.81 -17.88 -8.46
N THR A 155 6.75 -17.00 -8.75
CA THR A 155 6.45 -15.64 -9.20
C THR A 155 6.76 -15.45 -10.69
N THR A 156 5.87 -14.77 -11.40
CA THR A 156 6.10 -14.30 -12.77
C THR A 156 5.99 -12.78 -12.80
N SER A 157 7.08 -12.09 -13.15
CA SER A 157 7.13 -10.62 -13.20
C SER A 157 6.81 -10.11 -14.59
N ILE A 158 5.90 -9.14 -14.70
CA ILE A 158 5.48 -8.54 -15.97
C ILE A 158 5.43 -7.02 -15.83
N VAL A 159 6.15 -6.31 -16.70
CA VAL A 159 6.00 -4.86 -16.81
C VAL A 159 4.91 -4.52 -17.81
N ALA A 160 3.92 -3.75 -17.40
CA ALA A 160 2.91 -3.16 -18.28
C ALA A 160 3.55 -2.04 -19.12
N LYS A 161 4.14 -2.43 -20.25
CA LYS A 161 4.92 -1.53 -21.10
C LYS A 161 4.11 -0.32 -21.55
N GLY A 162 4.68 0.88 -21.39
CA GLY A 162 4.07 2.16 -21.73
C GLY A 162 3.08 2.67 -20.67
N ALA A 163 2.72 1.87 -19.67
CA ALA A 163 1.79 2.31 -18.63
C ALA A 163 2.36 3.48 -17.83
N TRP A 164 3.65 3.44 -17.48
CA TRP A 164 4.25 4.53 -16.71
C TRP A 164 4.29 5.86 -17.47
N ASP A 165 4.56 5.84 -18.76
CA ASP A 165 4.55 7.04 -19.61
C ASP A 165 3.15 7.66 -19.65
N MET A 166 2.10 6.84 -19.70
CA MET A 166 0.70 7.28 -19.62
C MET A 166 0.40 7.92 -18.26
N PHE A 167 0.88 7.30 -17.16
CA PHE A 167 0.71 7.84 -15.83
C PHE A 167 1.39 9.20 -15.66
N GLU A 168 2.64 9.35 -16.11
CA GLU A 168 3.39 10.63 -16.07
C GLU A 168 2.76 11.69 -16.97
N ALA A 169 2.15 11.29 -18.10
CA ALA A 169 1.42 12.19 -18.97
C ALA A 169 0.02 12.60 -18.45
N GLY A 170 -0.43 12.01 -17.31
CA GLY A 170 -1.79 12.25 -16.77
C GLY A 170 -2.91 11.52 -17.51
N ASP A 171 -2.58 10.60 -18.42
CA ASP A 171 -3.56 9.73 -19.11
C ASP A 171 -3.95 8.57 -18.18
N GLN A 172 -4.81 8.86 -17.22
CA GLN A 172 -5.30 7.88 -16.23
C GLN A 172 -6.10 6.76 -16.88
N VAL A 173 -6.87 7.05 -17.92
CA VAL A 173 -7.70 6.04 -18.62
C VAL A 173 -6.79 5.05 -19.34
N GLY A 174 -5.89 5.54 -20.17
CA GLY A 174 -4.92 4.70 -20.89
C GLY A 174 -4.05 3.87 -19.95
N TYR A 175 -3.61 4.48 -18.82
CA TYR A 175 -2.85 3.79 -17.77
C TYR A 175 -3.61 2.59 -17.21
N VAL A 176 -4.83 2.82 -16.74
CA VAL A 176 -5.69 1.79 -16.12
C VAL A 176 -6.01 0.66 -17.12
N GLU A 177 -6.35 1.00 -18.36
CA GLU A 177 -6.62 0.02 -19.42
C GLU A 177 -5.37 -0.80 -19.79
N CYS A 178 -4.19 -0.17 -19.85
CA CYS A 178 -2.93 -0.85 -20.11
C CYS A 178 -2.60 -1.86 -19.00
N VAL A 179 -2.75 -1.46 -17.74
CA VAL A 179 -2.57 -2.34 -16.57
C VAL A 179 -3.56 -3.50 -16.61
N ALA A 180 -4.85 -3.21 -16.81
CA ALA A 180 -5.91 -4.24 -16.83
C ALA A 180 -5.69 -5.25 -17.95
N ARG A 181 -5.32 -4.81 -19.17
CA ARG A 181 -5.00 -5.70 -20.28
C ARG A 181 -3.82 -6.62 -19.95
N THR A 182 -2.77 -6.10 -19.32
CA THR A 182 -1.59 -6.87 -18.92
C THR A 182 -1.94 -7.90 -17.84
N ALA A 183 -2.71 -7.49 -16.83
CA ALA A 183 -3.17 -8.35 -15.75
C ALA A 183 -4.08 -9.47 -16.27
N ARG A 184 -5.01 -9.18 -17.21
CA ARG A 184 -5.89 -10.15 -17.83
C ARG A 184 -5.13 -11.24 -18.60
N ALA A 185 -4.08 -10.85 -19.31
CA ALA A 185 -3.22 -11.81 -19.99
C ALA A 185 -2.47 -12.73 -19.00
N ALA A 186 -1.94 -12.18 -17.92
CA ALA A 186 -1.23 -12.93 -16.88
C ALA A 186 -2.14 -13.89 -16.11
N ALA A 187 -3.38 -13.51 -15.88
CA ALA A 187 -4.38 -14.33 -15.17
C ALA A 187 -4.65 -15.69 -15.81
N THR A 188 -4.32 -15.86 -17.09
CA THR A 188 -4.51 -17.14 -17.81
C THR A 188 -3.61 -18.27 -17.31
N THR A 189 -2.49 -17.94 -16.66
CA THR A 189 -1.47 -18.91 -16.20
C THR A 189 -1.15 -18.80 -14.72
N ALA A 190 -1.67 -17.79 -14.05
CA ALA A 190 -1.45 -17.54 -12.62
C ALA A 190 -2.65 -18.02 -11.78
N ASP A 191 -2.40 -18.34 -10.52
CA ASP A 191 -3.45 -18.61 -9.53
C ASP A 191 -3.97 -17.29 -8.96
N VAL A 192 -3.12 -16.25 -8.91
CA VAL A 192 -3.44 -14.91 -8.42
C VAL A 192 -2.59 -13.86 -9.15
N VAL A 193 -3.15 -12.68 -9.34
CA VAL A 193 -2.46 -11.51 -9.91
C VAL A 193 -2.34 -10.44 -8.84
N ILE A 194 -1.16 -9.84 -8.70
CA ILE A 194 -0.98 -8.62 -7.88
C ILE A 194 -0.60 -7.44 -8.75
N LEU A 195 -1.19 -6.29 -8.44
CA LEU A 195 -0.90 -4.99 -9.02
C LEU A 195 0.07 -4.27 -8.09
N ALA A 196 1.36 -4.32 -8.42
CA ALA A 196 2.45 -4.01 -7.50
C ALA A 196 2.61 -2.53 -7.12
N GLN A 197 1.83 -1.63 -7.73
CA GLN A 197 1.85 -0.20 -7.42
C GLN A 197 0.46 0.29 -7.00
N ALA A 198 0.40 1.14 -5.98
CA ALA A 198 -0.85 1.69 -5.45
C ALA A 198 -1.68 2.43 -6.53
N SER A 199 -1.01 3.07 -7.50
CA SER A 199 -1.64 3.75 -8.64
C SER A 199 -2.43 2.80 -9.56
N MET A 200 -2.16 1.50 -9.50
CA MET A 200 -2.82 0.49 -10.35
C MET A 200 -4.19 0.05 -9.82
N ALA A 201 -4.53 0.37 -8.55
CA ALA A 201 -5.77 -0.08 -7.91
C ALA A 201 -7.04 0.15 -8.74
N PRO A 202 -7.22 1.26 -9.49
CA PRO A 202 -8.40 1.44 -10.32
C PRO A 202 -8.59 0.37 -11.40
N ALA A 203 -7.52 -0.34 -11.81
CA ALA A 203 -7.62 -1.41 -12.80
C ALA A 203 -8.39 -2.64 -12.29
N GLU A 204 -8.52 -2.85 -10.97
CA GLU A 204 -9.31 -3.95 -10.40
C GLU A 204 -10.77 -3.91 -10.89
N ALA A 205 -11.34 -2.71 -11.04
CA ALA A 205 -12.72 -2.54 -11.52
C ALA A 205 -12.94 -3.10 -12.95
N LEU A 206 -11.88 -3.17 -13.76
CA LEU A 206 -11.90 -3.74 -15.11
C LEU A 206 -11.61 -5.25 -15.15
N LEU A 207 -11.39 -5.89 -13.99
CA LEU A 207 -10.94 -7.27 -13.86
C LEU A 207 -11.90 -8.14 -13.02
N THR A 208 -13.05 -7.60 -12.66
CA THR A 208 -14.04 -8.27 -11.79
C THR A 208 -14.69 -9.52 -12.42
N ASP A 209 -14.59 -9.67 -13.74
CA ASP A 209 -15.06 -10.84 -14.51
C ASP A 209 -14.07 -12.00 -14.54
N LEU A 210 -12.83 -11.81 -14.03
CA LEU A 210 -11.83 -12.87 -14.01
C LEU A 210 -12.11 -13.87 -12.89
N PRO A 211 -11.94 -15.18 -13.16
CA PRO A 211 -11.97 -16.19 -12.11
C PRO A 211 -10.74 -16.14 -11.21
N THR A 212 -9.63 -15.61 -11.72
CA THR A 212 -8.35 -15.44 -10.99
C THR A 212 -8.43 -14.20 -10.11
N PRO A 213 -8.21 -14.32 -8.79
CA PRO A 213 -8.16 -13.15 -7.90
C PRO A 213 -7.12 -12.13 -8.34
N VAL A 214 -7.48 -10.85 -8.25
CA VAL A 214 -6.58 -9.72 -8.49
C VAL A 214 -6.54 -8.85 -7.26
N PHE A 215 -5.35 -8.53 -6.76
CA PHE A 215 -5.17 -7.69 -5.58
C PHE A 215 -4.31 -6.48 -5.89
N SER A 216 -4.68 -5.32 -5.32
CA SER A 216 -3.85 -4.13 -5.22
C SER A 216 -3.60 -3.77 -3.76
N SER A 217 -2.59 -2.94 -3.50
CA SER A 217 -2.13 -2.67 -2.13
C SER A 217 -3.01 -1.70 -1.32
N PRO A 218 -3.73 -0.69 -1.86
CA PRO A 218 -4.32 0.36 -1.03
C PRO A 218 -5.39 -0.12 -0.05
N ARG A 219 -6.39 -0.88 -0.52
CA ARG A 219 -7.50 -1.33 0.33
C ARG A 219 -7.03 -2.30 1.42
N PRO A 220 -6.26 -3.37 1.14
CA PRO A 220 -5.71 -4.23 2.19
C PRO A 220 -4.87 -3.49 3.22
N ALA A 221 -4.11 -2.46 2.80
CA ALA A 221 -3.32 -1.65 3.71
C ALA A 221 -4.21 -0.84 4.67
N VAL A 222 -5.26 -0.20 4.18
CA VAL A 222 -6.18 0.58 5.02
C VAL A 222 -6.95 -0.33 5.98
N GLU A 223 -7.40 -1.49 5.55
CA GLU A 223 -8.07 -2.49 6.40
C GLU A 223 -7.12 -3.01 7.50
N TYR A 224 -5.86 -3.24 7.15
CA TYR A 224 -4.81 -3.62 8.11
C TYR A 224 -4.56 -2.52 9.15
N LEU A 225 -4.54 -1.25 8.74
CA LEU A 225 -4.39 -0.09 9.63
C LEU A 225 -5.59 0.04 10.58
N ALA A 226 -6.80 -0.06 10.03
CA ALA A 226 -8.03 0.05 10.81
C ALA A 226 -8.13 -1.03 11.91
N ALA A 227 -7.63 -2.23 11.65
CA ALA A 227 -7.61 -3.32 12.62
C ALA A 227 -6.60 -3.14 13.77
N ARG A 228 -5.75 -2.10 13.74
CA ARG A 228 -4.70 -1.80 14.73
C ARG A 228 -4.92 -0.50 15.50
N GLN A 229 -6.05 0.11 15.33
CA GLN A 229 -6.49 1.30 16.08
C GLN A 229 -7.03 0.97 17.47
#